data_d8e38a4ff4fd428223275187e0532980
#
_entry.id   d8e38a4ff4fd428223275187e0532980
#
_cell.length_a   1.000
_cell.length_b   1.000
_cell.length_c   1.000
_cell.angle_alpha   90.00
_cell.angle_beta   90.00
_cell.angle_gamma   90.00
#
_symmetry.space_group_name_H-M   'P 1'
#
loop_
_entity.id
_entity.type
_entity.pdbx_description
1 polymer ?
#
loop_
_entity_poly.entity_id
_entity_poly.type
_entity_poly.pdbx_seq_one_letter_code
_entity_poly.pdbx_strand_id
1 'polypeptide(L)'
;MIRRLMTLLWHWREAKSAFSTLGYLYSGTAHDLDALGGLTDEEMSAVCRWATERPGMTVVEVGTLFGLTARALAARVAGGRVIAVDNFSWNPFGLPARVHESFTRRILAGSSVELWNVDSASFREKAKTLGAIDMVFFDASHVYEDVKAECEWAKRAGVGMICGHDYGNPNPRFGVTRAVDEVFGRENVEVVGMCWRVKA
;
A
#
# COMPACT_ATOMS: atom_id res chain seq x y z
N MET A 1 31.32 -22.73 -15.43
CA MET A 1 31.87 -21.44 -14.95
C MET A 1 31.21 -20.24 -15.64
N ILE A 2 31.14 -20.19 -16.98
CA ILE A 2 30.57 -19.07 -17.77
C ILE A 2 29.10 -18.84 -17.46
N ARG A 3 28.24 -19.87 -17.35
CA ARG A 3 26.81 -19.70 -17.01
C ARG A 3 26.59 -19.02 -15.65
N ARG A 4 27.36 -19.37 -14.62
CA ARG A 4 27.27 -18.71 -13.30
C ARG A 4 27.72 -17.25 -13.34
N LEU A 5 28.72 -16.95 -14.19
CA LEU A 5 29.19 -15.57 -14.38
C LEU A 5 28.11 -14.71 -15.10
N MET A 6 27.46 -15.27 -16.12
CA MET A 6 26.37 -14.60 -16.85
C MET A 6 25.13 -14.36 -15.93
N THR A 7 24.81 -15.33 -15.10
CA THR A 7 23.73 -15.18 -14.10
C THR A 7 24.08 -14.09 -13.08
N LEU A 8 25.33 -14.06 -12.60
CA LEU A 8 25.81 -12.99 -11.69
C LEU A 8 25.79 -11.60 -12.35
N LEU A 9 26.16 -11.50 -13.64
CA LEU A 9 26.13 -10.24 -14.38
C LEU A 9 24.70 -9.77 -14.67
N TRP A 10 23.77 -10.71 -14.93
CA TRP A 10 22.34 -10.40 -15.08
C TRP A 10 21.77 -9.87 -13.77
N HIS A 11 21.94 -10.57 -12.68
CA HIS A 11 21.50 -10.14 -11.36
C HIS A 11 22.22 -8.89 -10.86
N TRP A 12 23.45 -8.64 -11.33
CA TRP A 12 24.16 -7.39 -11.02
C TRP A 12 23.50 -6.16 -11.66
N ARG A 13 22.98 -6.28 -12.89
CA ARG A 13 22.24 -5.19 -13.52
C ARG A 13 20.93 -4.90 -12.79
N GLU A 14 20.20 -5.93 -12.41
CA GLU A 14 18.99 -5.82 -11.59
C GLU A 14 19.31 -5.28 -10.19
N ALA A 15 20.32 -5.80 -9.54
CA ALA A 15 20.78 -5.30 -8.25
C ALA A 15 21.24 -3.84 -8.33
N LYS A 16 21.95 -3.45 -9.39
CA LYS A 16 22.39 -2.06 -9.59
C LYS A 16 21.19 -1.12 -9.80
N SER A 17 20.19 -1.55 -10.56
CA SER A 17 18.93 -0.82 -10.71
C SER A 17 18.19 -0.72 -9.38
N ALA A 18 18.07 -1.82 -8.64
CA ALA A 18 17.45 -1.85 -7.31
C ALA A 18 18.21 -0.97 -6.31
N PHE A 19 19.54 -1.00 -6.28
CA PHE A 19 20.36 -0.13 -5.43
C PHE A 19 20.27 1.34 -5.82
N SER A 20 20.24 1.65 -7.11
CA SER A 20 20.01 3.01 -7.60
C SER A 20 18.66 3.53 -7.16
N THR A 21 17.63 2.72 -7.30
CA THR A 21 16.26 3.05 -6.93
C THR A 21 16.08 3.17 -5.42
N LEU A 22 16.66 2.26 -4.64
CA LEU A 22 16.67 2.36 -3.17
C LEU A 22 17.49 3.56 -2.67
N GLY A 23 18.60 3.89 -3.33
CA GLY A 23 19.38 5.11 -3.07
C GLY A 23 18.56 6.36 -3.35
N TYR A 24 17.76 6.33 -4.39
CA TYR A 24 16.84 7.40 -4.78
C TYR A 24 15.72 7.58 -3.75
N LEU A 25 15.08 6.49 -3.32
CA LEU A 25 14.09 6.48 -2.24
C LEU A 25 14.68 6.99 -0.92
N TYR A 26 15.91 6.62 -0.63
CA TYR A 26 16.60 7.02 0.59
C TYR A 26 16.99 8.51 0.58
N SER A 27 17.28 9.09 -0.57
CA SER A 27 17.65 10.52 -0.70
C SER A 27 16.43 11.45 -0.67
N GLY A 28 15.21 10.93 -0.74
CA GLY A 28 13.98 11.74 -0.78
C GLY A 28 13.76 12.52 -2.07
N THR A 29 14.52 12.21 -3.12
CA THR A 29 14.46 12.90 -4.43
C THR A 29 13.74 12.10 -5.51
N ALA A 30 12.93 11.10 -5.12
CA ALA A 30 12.20 10.26 -6.05
C ALA A 30 11.11 11.05 -6.79
N HIS A 31 11.31 11.26 -8.08
CA HIS A 31 10.32 11.82 -9.00
C HIS A 31 9.59 10.75 -9.81
N ASP A 32 9.90 9.47 -9.62
CA ASP A 32 9.36 8.35 -10.40
C ASP A 32 8.96 7.21 -9.45
N LEU A 33 7.90 7.45 -8.68
CA LEU A 33 7.34 6.48 -7.74
C LEU A 33 6.60 5.36 -8.48
N ASP A 34 6.12 5.60 -9.71
CA ASP A 34 5.43 4.62 -10.54
C ASP A 34 6.33 3.41 -10.84
N ALA A 35 7.65 3.65 -11.04
CA ALA A 35 8.63 2.58 -11.27
C ALA A 35 8.81 1.65 -10.06
N LEU A 36 8.28 2.03 -8.90
CA LEU A 36 8.38 1.31 -7.63
C LEU A 36 7.07 0.67 -7.19
N GLY A 37 6.02 0.75 -8.01
CA GLY A 37 4.68 0.34 -7.63
C GLY A 37 4.04 1.32 -6.62
N GLY A 38 4.47 2.58 -6.62
CA GLY A 38 3.86 3.64 -5.85
C GLY A 38 2.69 4.30 -6.57
N LEU A 39 2.05 5.23 -5.87
CA LEU A 39 0.98 6.05 -6.44
C LEU A 39 1.56 7.17 -7.32
N THR A 40 0.87 7.52 -8.40
CA THR A 40 1.13 8.75 -9.15
C THR A 40 0.89 9.98 -8.25
N ASP A 41 1.39 11.15 -8.65
CA ASP A 41 1.17 12.40 -7.91
C ASP A 41 -0.33 12.73 -7.76
N GLU A 42 -1.14 12.43 -8.78
CA GLU A 42 -2.59 12.63 -8.77
C GLU A 42 -3.27 11.68 -7.76
N GLU A 43 -2.93 10.41 -7.80
CA GLU A 43 -3.44 9.39 -6.88
C GLU A 43 -3.03 9.68 -5.44
N MET A 44 -1.76 9.99 -5.20
CA MET A 44 -1.26 10.38 -3.89
C MET A 44 -2.00 11.60 -3.34
N SER A 45 -2.25 12.60 -4.20
CA SER A 45 -3.02 13.80 -3.83
C SER A 45 -4.46 13.45 -3.48
N ALA A 46 -5.08 12.52 -4.20
CA ALA A 46 -6.44 12.05 -3.92
C ALA A 46 -6.50 11.31 -2.58
N VAL A 47 -5.63 10.33 -2.37
CA VAL A 47 -5.58 9.53 -1.13
C VAL A 47 -5.31 10.42 0.09
N CYS A 48 -4.40 11.39 -0.04
CA CYS A 48 -4.13 12.35 1.03
C CYS A 48 -5.34 13.26 1.33
N ARG A 49 -6.09 13.72 0.32
CA ARG A 49 -7.33 14.48 0.53
C ARG A 49 -8.36 13.65 1.29
N TRP A 50 -8.56 12.39 0.91
CA TRP A 50 -9.48 11.48 1.57
C TRP A 50 -9.11 11.27 3.05
N ALA A 51 -7.83 11.04 3.32
CA ALA A 51 -7.33 10.84 4.68
C ALA A 51 -7.40 12.10 5.58
N THR A 52 -7.69 13.26 5.01
CA THR A 52 -7.76 14.54 5.74
C THR A 52 -9.14 15.17 5.70
N GLU A 53 -10.18 14.44 5.29
CA GLU A 53 -11.58 14.93 5.31
C GLU A 53 -12.04 15.35 6.71
N ARG A 54 -11.46 14.75 7.75
CA ARG A 54 -11.68 15.11 9.14
C ARG A 54 -10.35 15.11 9.92
N PRO A 55 -10.19 15.98 10.92
CA PRO A 55 -9.03 15.89 11.81
C PRO A 55 -9.10 14.63 12.69
N GLY A 56 -7.95 14.14 13.12
CA GLY A 56 -7.86 13.04 14.08
C GLY A 56 -8.20 11.65 13.55
N MET A 57 -8.23 11.45 12.22
CA MET A 57 -8.57 10.16 11.62
C MET A 57 -7.57 9.07 11.98
N THR A 58 -8.10 7.86 12.22
CA THR A 58 -7.32 6.61 12.22
C THR A 58 -7.33 6.04 10.81
N VAL A 59 -6.17 6.09 10.15
CA VAL A 59 -5.96 5.63 8.78
C VAL A 59 -5.11 4.37 8.80
N VAL A 60 -5.53 3.35 8.06
CA VAL A 60 -4.77 2.11 7.90
C VAL A 60 -4.44 1.90 6.43
N GLU A 61 -3.17 1.65 6.12
CA GLU A 61 -2.71 1.17 4.82
C GLU A 61 -2.37 -0.31 4.92
N VAL A 62 -2.93 -1.13 4.06
CA VAL A 62 -2.66 -2.58 3.98
C VAL A 62 -1.94 -2.86 2.67
N GLY A 63 -0.67 -3.26 2.76
CA GLY A 63 0.27 -3.31 1.65
C GLY A 63 1.09 -2.03 1.57
N THR A 64 1.98 -1.81 2.55
CA THR A 64 2.74 -0.54 2.60
C THR A 64 4.00 -0.55 1.76
N LEU A 65 4.46 -1.72 1.31
CA LEU A 65 5.68 -1.91 0.54
C LEU A 65 6.87 -1.18 1.22
N PHE A 66 7.31 -0.05 0.70
CA PHE A 66 8.41 0.75 1.27
C PHE A 66 7.92 1.88 2.21
N GLY A 67 6.62 2.02 2.42
CA GLY A 67 6.06 2.98 3.37
C GLY A 67 5.93 4.42 2.86
N LEU A 68 6.00 4.64 1.56
CA LEU A 68 5.95 5.99 0.99
C LEU A 68 4.59 6.64 1.17
N THR A 69 3.51 5.90 0.87
CA THR A 69 2.14 6.36 1.04
C THR A 69 1.82 6.58 2.51
N ALA A 70 2.14 5.61 3.40
CA ALA A 70 1.96 5.77 4.84
C ALA A 70 2.68 7.01 5.39
N ARG A 71 3.93 7.25 4.95
CA ARG A 71 4.69 8.43 5.36
C ARG A 71 4.03 9.73 4.89
N ALA A 72 3.55 9.77 3.64
CA ALA A 72 2.86 10.92 3.08
C ALA A 72 1.55 11.20 3.81
N LEU A 73 0.79 10.16 4.19
CA LEU A 73 -0.41 10.25 5.01
C LEU A 73 -0.10 10.79 6.40
N ALA A 74 0.91 10.24 7.08
CA ALA A 74 1.31 10.66 8.43
C ALA A 74 1.74 12.13 8.50
N ALA A 75 2.31 12.65 7.41
CA ALA A 75 2.67 14.07 7.33
C ALA A 75 1.45 15.00 7.21
N ARG A 76 0.26 14.48 6.91
CA ARG A 76 -0.96 15.26 6.63
C ARG A 76 -2.10 15.00 7.60
N VAL A 77 -2.19 13.80 8.19
CA VAL A 77 -3.23 13.42 9.15
C VAL A 77 -2.94 14.07 10.50
N ALA A 78 -3.39 15.31 10.68
CA ALA A 78 -3.13 16.07 11.89
C ALA A 78 -3.92 15.51 13.10
N GLY A 79 -3.20 15.17 14.18
CA GLY A 79 -3.81 14.65 15.43
C GLY A 79 -4.37 13.24 15.31
N GLY A 80 -4.18 12.55 14.18
CA GLY A 80 -4.66 11.20 13.95
C GLY A 80 -3.57 10.15 14.05
N ARG A 81 -3.91 8.94 13.64
CA ARG A 81 -3.00 7.77 13.59
C ARG A 81 -2.88 7.25 12.18
N VAL A 82 -1.68 6.87 11.78
CA VAL A 82 -1.44 6.13 10.54
C VAL A 82 -0.78 4.81 10.88
N ILE A 83 -1.41 3.72 10.44
CA ILE A 83 -0.93 2.35 10.65
C ILE A 83 -0.62 1.78 9.27
N ALA A 84 0.61 1.35 9.08
CA ALA A 84 1.08 0.68 7.88
C ALA A 84 1.21 -0.82 8.14
N VAL A 85 0.61 -1.63 7.29
CA VAL A 85 0.56 -3.10 7.43
C VAL A 85 1.25 -3.73 6.24
N ASP A 86 2.22 -4.61 6.48
CA ASP A 86 2.87 -5.42 5.45
C ASP A 86 3.51 -6.66 6.09
N ASN A 87 3.52 -7.78 5.41
CA ASN A 87 4.24 -8.97 5.84
C ASN A 87 5.61 -9.12 5.16
N PHE A 88 5.96 -8.19 4.28
CA PHE A 88 7.21 -8.11 3.55
C PHE A 88 7.52 -9.35 2.70
N SER A 89 6.51 -10.14 2.38
CA SER A 89 6.67 -11.38 1.60
C SER A 89 6.98 -11.12 0.12
N TRP A 90 6.62 -9.95 -0.38
CA TRP A 90 6.82 -9.57 -1.77
C TRP A 90 7.42 -8.15 -1.89
N ASN A 91 8.26 -7.99 -2.89
CA ASN A 91 8.71 -6.68 -3.37
C ASN A 91 9.25 -6.83 -4.81
N PRO A 92 9.24 -5.76 -5.63
CA PRO A 92 9.63 -5.83 -7.04
C PRO A 92 11.13 -6.13 -7.26
N PHE A 93 11.95 -6.08 -6.22
CA PHE A 93 13.40 -6.26 -6.30
C PHE A 93 13.86 -7.63 -5.81
N GLY A 94 12.95 -8.49 -5.35
CA GLY A 94 13.32 -9.80 -4.80
C GLY A 94 14.15 -9.72 -3.51
N LEU A 95 14.01 -8.63 -2.74
CA LEU A 95 14.72 -8.49 -1.47
C LEU A 95 14.19 -9.51 -0.45
N PRO A 96 15.07 -10.10 0.36
CA PRO A 96 14.63 -10.89 1.50
C PRO A 96 13.75 -10.06 2.45
N ALA A 97 12.70 -10.67 3.02
CA ALA A 97 11.71 -9.99 3.86
C ALA A 97 12.33 -9.09 4.94
N ARG A 98 13.37 -9.58 5.63
CA ARG A 98 14.08 -8.80 6.68
C ARG A 98 14.78 -7.55 6.12
N VAL A 99 15.31 -7.64 4.90
CA VAL A 99 15.96 -6.51 4.23
C VAL A 99 14.91 -5.50 3.81
N HIS A 100 13.83 -5.95 3.19
CA HIS A 100 12.69 -5.12 2.82
C HIS A 100 12.13 -4.37 4.05
N GLU A 101 11.77 -5.09 5.10
CA GLU A 101 11.30 -4.48 6.35
C GLU A 101 12.28 -3.44 6.91
N SER A 102 13.59 -3.72 6.89
CA SER A 102 14.61 -2.77 7.37
C SER A 102 14.64 -1.47 6.58
N PHE A 103 14.44 -1.55 5.25
CA PHE A 103 14.33 -0.36 4.41
C PHE A 103 13.06 0.44 4.72
N THR A 104 11.92 -0.24 4.81
CA THR A 104 10.65 0.40 5.16
C THR A 104 10.74 1.12 6.51
N ARG A 105 11.30 0.46 7.52
CA ARG A 105 11.53 1.10 8.83
C ARG A 105 12.42 2.34 8.76
N ARG A 106 13.42 2.35 7.90
CA ARG A 106 14.29 3.53 7.69
C ARG A 106 13.55 4.67 7.00
N ILE A 107 12.73 4.37 5.99
CA ILE A 107 11.92 5.37 5.30
C ILE A 107 10.90 5.98 6.25
N LEU A 108 10.33 5.19 7.12
CA LEU A 108 9.36 5.63 8.13
C LEU A 108 10.01 6.31 9.35
N ALA A 109 11.34 6.25 9.50
CA ALA A 109 12.03 6.83 10.64
C ALA A 109 11.73 8.33 10.76
N GLY A 110 11.37 8.77 11.97
CA GLY A 110 10.99 10.16 12.25
C GLY A 110 9.57 10.55 11.83
N SER A 111 8.78 9.61 11.26
CA SER A 111 7.34 9.78 11.06
C SER A 111 6.55 9.21 12.24
N SER A 112 5.26 9.55 12.33
CA SER A 112 4.33 9.00 13.32
C SER A 112 3.63 7.71 12.87
N VAL A 113 4.17 7.01 11.87
CA VAL A 113 3.58 5.77 11.35
C VAL A 113 3.84 4.60 12.29
N GLU A 114 2.79 3.87 12.65
CA GLU A 114 2.89 2.58 13.31
C GLU A 114 3.03 1.47 12.27
N LEU A 115 4.17 0.77 12.23
CA LEU A 115 4.39 -0.32 11.30
C LEU A 115 4.05 -1.67 11.92
N TRP A 116 3.11 -2.38 11.33
CA TRP A 116 2.69 -3.73 11.71
C TRP A 116 3.18 -4.77 10.69
N ASN A 117 4.14 -5.61 11.11
CA ASN A 117 4.60 -6.73 10.29
C ASN A 117 3.63 -7.92 10.48
N VAL A 118 2.57 -7.93 9.71
CA VAL A 118 1.55 -8.99 9.67
C VAL A 118 0.92 -9.04 8.26
N ASP A 119 0.36 -10.19 7.90
CA ASP A 119 -0.45 -10.31 6.68
C ASP A 119 -1.84 -9.68 6.84
N SER A 120 -2.55 -9.50 5.73
CA SER A 120 -3.89 -8.89 5.72
C SER A 120 -4.91 -9.67 6.57
N ALA A 121 -4.84 -10.99 6.62
CA ALA A 121 -5.76 -11.79 7.43
C ALA A 121 -5.51 -11.57 8.93
N SER A 122 -4.25 -11.64 9.36
CA SER A 122 -3.84 -11.36 10.74
C SER A 122 -4.13 -9.91 11.14
N PHE A 123 -3.97 -8.97 10.20
CA PHE A 123 -4.37 -7.58 10.42
C PHE A 123 -5.85 -7.47 10.75
N ARG A 124 -6.74 -8.09 9.96
CA ARG A 124 -8.20 -8.02 10.19
C ARG A 124 -8.61 -8.50 11.58
N GLU A 125 -7.93 -9.52 12.12
CA GLU A 125 -8.15 -9.97 13.50
C GLU A 125 -7.63 -8.96 14.52
N LYS A 126 -6.42 -8.46 14.32
CA LYS A 126 -5.77 -7.48 15.21
C LYS A 126 -6.48 -6.11 15.19
N ALA A 127 -7.08 -5.75 14.07
CA ALA A 127 -7.79 -4.47 13.89
C ALA A 127 -8.93 -4.26 14.89
N LYS A 128 -9.49 -5.34 15.45
CA LYS A 128 -10.50 -5.28 16.54
C LYS A 128 -10.00 -4.50 17.76
N THR A 129 -8.69 -4.35 17.93
CA THR A 129 -8.07 -3.61 19.05
C THR A 129 -7.91 -2.11 18.78
N LEU A 130 -8.16 -1.65 17.56
CA LEU A 130 -7.95 -0.26 17.16
C LEU A 130 -9.11 0.68 17.54
N GLY A 131 -10.28 0.12 17.84
CA GLY A 131 -11.50 0.88 17.90
C GLY A 131 -12.02 1.24 16.50
N ALA A 132 -12.54 2.44 16.31
CA ALA A 132 -13.01 2.88 14.99
C ALA A 132 -11.85 3.11 14.03
N ILE A 133 -11.99 2.61 12.81
CA ILE A 133 -11.09 2.91 11.69
C ILE A 133 -11.83 3.87 10.77
N ASP A 134 -11.28 5.08 10.62
CA ASP A 134 -11.89 6.10 9.78
C ASP A 134 -11.66 5.88 8.30
N MET A 135 -10.50 5.35 7.94
CA MET A 135 -10.14 5.03 6.56
C MET A 135 -9.25 3.79 6.49
N VAL A 136 -9.53 2.91 5.56
CA VAL A 136 -8.63 1.83 5.14
C VAL A 136 -8.28 1.97 3.67
N PHE A 137 -6.99 1.85 3.34
CA PHE A 137 -6.46 1.84 1.98
C PHE A 137 -5.84 0.46 1.70
N PHE A 138 -6.43 -0.29 0.77
CA PHE A 138 -5.98 -1.62 0.37
C PHE A 138 -5.08 -1.56 -0.86
N ASP A 139 -3.84 -1.99 -0.73
CA ASP A 139 -2.85 -2.08 -1.80
C ASP A 139 -1.89 -3.28 -1.61
N ALA A 140 -2.42 -4.40 -1.11
CA ALA A 140 -1.63 -5.59 -0.78
C ALA A 140 -1.79 -6.70 -1.82
N SER A 141 -2.92 -7.38 -1.81
CA SER A 141 -3.23 -8.44 -2.77
C SER A 141 -4.09 -7.88 -3.91
N HIS A 142 -3.83 -8.37 -5.12
CA HIS A 142 -4.63 -8.02 -6.29
C HIS A 142 -5.49 -9.21 -6.75
N VAL A 143 -5.43 -10.32 -6.02
CA VAL A 143 -6.23 -11.52 -6.28
C VAL A 143 -7.67 -11.29 -5.84
N TYR A 144 -8.61 -11.65 -6.70
CA TYR A 144 -10.04 -11.38 -6.48
C TYR A 144 -10.55 -11.84 -5.12
N GLU A 145 -10.20 -13.06 -4.70
CA GLU A 145 -10.68 -13.65 -3.44
C GLU A 145 -10.20 -12.87 -2.22
N ASP A 146 -8.93 -12.44 -2.24
CA ASP A 146 -8.33 -11.67 -1.15
C ASP A 146 -8.95 -10.27 -1.06
N VAL A 147 -9.02 -9.56 -2.19
CA VAL A 147 -9.61 -8.21 -2.26
C VAL A 147 -11.08 -8.24 -1.83
N LYS A 148 -11.84 -9.25 -2.29
CA LYS A 148 -13.24 -9.42 -1.88
C LYS A 148 -13.34 -9.62 -0.37
N ALA A 149 -12.51 -10.47 0.22
CA ALA A 149 -12.50 -10.71 1.66
C ALA A 149 -12.12 -9.46 2.47
N GLU A 150 -11.21 -8.63 1.97
CA GLU A 150 -10.82 -7.34 2.55
C GLU A 150 -11.98 -6.34 2.50
N CYS A 151 -12.61 -6.18 1.34
CA CYS A 151 -13.76 -5.29 1.15
C CYS A 151 -14.95 -5.70 2.04
N GLU A 152 -15.30 -6.99 2.05
CA GLU A 152 -16.38 -7.51 2.90
C GLU A 152 -16.08 -7.34 4.40
N TRP A 153 -14.84 -7.55 4.81
CA TRP A 153 -14.41 -7.30 6.18
C TRP A 153 -14.57 -5.84 6.54
N ALA A 154 -14.05 -4.92 5.73
CA ALA A 154 -14.11 -3.47 6.00
C ALA A 154 -15.56 -2.99 6.11
N LYS A 155 -16.44 -3.48 5.23
CA LYS A 155 -17.89 -3.21 5.27
C LYS A 155 -18.52 -3.70 6.58
N ARG A 156 -18.25 -4.96 6.98
CA ARG A 156 -18.76 -5.53 8.25
C ARG A 156 -18.19 -4.86 9.49
N ALA A 157 -16.93 -4.40 9.43
CA ALA A 157 -16.28 -3.71 10.54
C ALA A 157 -16.74 -2.25 10.71
N GLY A 158 -17.54 -1.72 9.77
CA GLY A 158 -18.01 -0.34 9.83
C GLY A 158 -16.89 0.68 9.62
N VAL A 159 -15.92 0.38 8.75
CA VAL A 159 -14.86 1.32 8.38
C VAL A 159 -15.49 2.54 7.72
N GLY A 160 -15.12 3.73 8.17
CA GLY A 160 -15.76 4.98 7.74
C GLY A 160 -15.54 5.32 6.26
N MET A 161 -14.39 4.97 5.70
CA MET A 161 -14.06 5.09 4.27
C MET A 161 -13.24 3.87 3.85
N ILE A 162 -13.70 3.20 2.82
CA ILE A 162 -13.01 2.03 2.25
C ILE A 162 -12.46 2.45 0.89
N CYS A 163 -11.16 2.30 0.71
CA CYS A 163 -10.48 2.68 -0.52
C CYS A 163 -9.30 1.74 -0.81
N GLY A 164 -8.69 1.89 -1.97
CA GLY A 164 -7.55 1.08 -2.38
C GLY A 164 -7.02 1.47 -3.75
N HIS A 165 -6.13 0.66 -4.28
CA HIS A 165 -5.46 0.87 -5.56
C HIS A 165 -5.86 -0.21 -6.59
N ASP A 166 -5.32 -0.10 -7.80
CA ASP A 166 -5.46 -1.06 -8.92
C ASP A 166 -6.86 -1.26 -9.49
N TYR A 167 -7.78 -0.33 -9.26
CA TYR A 167 -9.07 -0.36 -9.94
C TYR A 167 -8.89 0.00 -11.42
N GLY A 168 -9.39 -0.86 -12.31
CA GLY A 168 -9.21 -0.69 -13.74
C GLY A 168 -7.83 -1.10 -14.27
N ASN A 169 -6.99 -1.71 -13.43
CA ASN A 169 -5.67 -2.19 -13.86
C ASN A 169 -5.81 -3.20 -15.01
N PRO A 170 -5.09 -3.01 -16.14
CA PRO A 170 -5.19 -3.87 -17.31
C PRO A 170 -4.59 -5.28 -17.13
N ASN A 171 -3.91 -5.55 -16.04
CA ASN A 171 -3.36 -6.87 -15.77
C ASN A 171 -4.49 -7.90 -15.56
N PRO A 172 -4.62 -8.94 -16.41
CA PRO A 172 -5.73 -9.90 -16.34
C PRO A 172 -5.70 -10.77 -15.08
N ARG A 173 -4.61 -10.75 -14.32
CA ARG A 173 -4.50 -11.48 -13.04
C ARG A 173 -5.08 -10.68 -11.88
N PHE A 174 -5.33 -9.38 -12.06
CA PHE A 174 -5.86 -8.52 -11.01
C PHE A 174 -7.38 -8.61 -10.98
N GLY A 175 -7.90 -8.94 -9.81
CA GLY A 175 -9.33 -9.08 -9.58
C GLY A 175 -9.96 -7.90 -8.82
N VAL A 176 -9.22 -6.81 -8.65
CA VAL A 176 -9.62 -5.66 -7.82
C VAL A 176 -10.95 -5.07 -8.28
N THR A 177 -11.06 -4.65 -9.56
CA THR A 177 -12.28 -4.05 -10.10
C THR A 177 -13.49 -4.95 -9.87
N ARG A 178 -13.36 -6.24 -10.20
CA ARG A 178 -14.45 -7.20 -10.05
C ARG A 178 -14.87 -7.35 -8.58
N ALA A 179 -13.91 -7.46 -7.65
CA ALA A 179 -14.20 -7.63 -6.24
C ALA A 179 -14.89 -6.40 -5.63
N VAL A 180 -14.39 -5.21 -5.97
CA VAL A 180 -14.94 -3.92 -5.50
C VAL A 180 -16.36 -3.71 -6.04
N ASP A 181 -16.58 -3.92 -7.34
CA ASP A 181 -17.90 -3.77 -7.96
C ASP A 181 -18.93 -4.75 -7.39
N GLU A 182 -18.51 -6.00 -7.11
CA GLU A 182 -19.40 -7.01 -6.54
C GLU A 182 -19.81 -6.70 -5.10
N VAL A 183 -18.90 -6.15 -4.29
CA VAL A 183 -19.18 -5.86 -2.86
C VAL A 183 -19.93 -4.55 -2.66
N PHE A 184 -19.64 -3.53 -3.48
CA PHE A 184 -20.15 -2.17 -3.24
C PHE A 184 -21.11 -1.66 -4.31
N GLY A 185 -21.13 -2.25 -5.50
CA GLY A 185 -21.80 -1.71 -6.68
C GLY A 185 -20.94 -0.67 -7.39
N ARG A 186 -20.81 -0.80 -8.69
CA ARG A 186 -19.97 0.10 -9.54
C ARG A 186 -20.35 1.56 -9.39
N GLU A 187 -21.64 1.85 -9.25
CA GLU A 187 -22.22 3.18 -9.12
C GLU A 187 -21.80 3.91 -7.83
N ASN A 188 -21.39 3.15 -6.82
CA ASN A 188 -20.95 3.69 -5.52
C ASN A 188 -19.44 3.91 -5.45
N VAL A 189 -18.70 3.57 -6.52
CA VAL A 189 -17.23 3.66 -6.56
C VAL A 189 -16.80 4.93 -7.26
N GLU A 190 -16.08 5.79 -6.54
CA GLU A 190 -15.33 6.92 -7.08
C GLU A 190 -13.91 6.48 -7.42
N VAL A 191 -13.38 6.91 -8.57
CA VAL A 191 -12.05 6.51 -9.06
C VAL A 191 -11.24 7.74 -9.46
N VAL A 192 -9.96 7.77 -9.05
CA VAL A 192 -8.96 8.76 -9.47
C VAL A 192 -7.69 7.99 -9.86
N GLY A 193 -7.33 8.02 -11.15
CA GLY A 193 -6.31 7.11 -11.66
C GLY A 193 -6.75 5.66 -11.48
N MET A 194 -5.96 4.86 -10.78
CA MET A 194 -6.32 3.52 -10.33
C MET A 194 -6.72 3.45 -8.85
N CYS A 195 -6.68 4.58 -8.14
CA CYS A 195 -7.22 4.64 -6.77
C CYS A 195 -8.74 4.70 -6.80
N TRP A 196 -9.37 3.95 -5.93
CA TRP A 196 -10.82 3.89 -5.77
C TRP A 196 -11.23 4.16 -4.32
N ARG A 197 -12.43 4.65 -4.11
CA ARG A 197 -13.04 4.75 -2.78
C ARG A 197 -14.53 4.54 -2.79
N VAL A 198 -15.04 4.07 -1.64
CA VAL A 198 -16.45 4.02 -1.27
C VAL A 198 -16.59 4.60 0.14
N LYS A 199 -17.61 5.41 0.37
CA LYS A 199 -18.02 5.78 1.73
C LYS A 199 -18.94 4.69 2.27
N ALA A 200 -18.59 4.11 3.41
CA ALA A 200 -19.38 3.08 4.09
C ALA A 200 -20.58 3.67 4.83
#